data_fa5b9663bf3f743b42aae354dd621e25
#
_entry.id   fa5b9663bf3f743b42aae354dd621e25
#
_cell.length_a   1.000
_cell.length_b   1.000
_cell.length_c   1.000
_cell.angle_alpha   90.00
_cell.angle_beta   90.00
_cell.angle_gamma   90.00
#
_symmetry.space_group_name_H-M   'P 1'
#
loop_
_entity.id
_entity.type
_entity.pdbx_description
1 polymer ?
#
loop_
_entity_poly.entity_id
_entity_poly.type
_entity_poly.pdbx_seq_one_letter_code
_entity_poly.pdbx_strand_id
1 'polypeptide(L)'
;MITAREVEKRYGTTRALRAVSFELATGGCLLVTGPNGSGKTTLLRLLAGLATPTRGRLEVRAERSRLGYLGHEPLLYRDLTALENLELYGRLYRVPERRERAGMLLERFGLWEARNARVGSFSRGMTQRLALCRTLLHEPDLLVLDEPFSALDDAAASLLDGELATLAGRRTVVLSTHDPGRVLALATARLALA
;
A
#
# COMPACT_ATOMS: atom_id res chain seq x y z
N MET A 1 -8.35 -8.86 -10.71
CA MET A 1 -9.37 -7.95 -11.27
C MET A 1 -10.16 -7.32 -10.13
N ILE A 2 -10.41 -6.03 -10.22
CA ILE A 2 -11.24 -5.27 -9.27
C ILE A 2 -12.40 -4.69 -10.05
N THR A 3 -13.62 -4.81 -9.50
CA THR A 3 -14.83 -4.19 -10.06
C THR A 3 -15.56 -3.45 -8.95
N ALA A 4 -15.77 -2.17 -9.12
CA ALA A 4 -16.55 -1.30 -8.24
C ALA A 4 -17.76 -0.75 -9.02
N ARG A 5 -18.96 -0.93 -8.47
CA ARG A 5 -20.21 -0.44 -9.05
C ARG A 5 -20.97 0.37 -8.00
N GLU A 6 -21.08 1.66 -8.21
CA GLU A 6 -21.78 2.61 -7.33
C GLU A 6 -21.36 2.45 -5.84
N VAL A 7 -20.06 2.25 -5.60
CA VAL A 7 -19.52 2.01 -4.27
C VAL A 7 -19.53 3.30 -3.47
N GLU A 8 -20.27 3.31 -2.37
CA GLU A 8 -20.39 4.42 -1.43
C GLU A 8 -20.00 3.97 -0.03
N LYS A 9 -19.40 4.88 0.75
CA LYS A 9 -19.10 4.64 2.17
C LYS A 9 -19.57 5.81 3.03
N ARG A 10 -20.31 5.47 4.07
CA ARG A 10 -20.72 6.38 5.14
C ARG A 10 -20.24 5.86 6.50
N TYR A 11 -19.90 6.78 7.38
CA TYR A 11 -19.64 6.51 8.81
C TYR A 11 -20.65 7.37 9.60
N GLY A 12 -21.67 6.74 10.17
CA GLY A 12 -22.80 7.43 10.74
C GLY A 12 -23.47 8.34 9.69
N THR A 13 -23.57 9.63 9.96
CA THR A 13 -24.13 10.64 9.06
C THR A 13 -23.15 11.14 8.01
N THR A 14 -21.84 10.94 8.22
CA THR A 14 -20.81 11.49 7.33
C THR A 14 -20.60 10.59 6.11
N ARG A 15 -20.70 11.15 4.90
CA ARG A 15 -20.35 10.48 3.66
C ARG A 15 -18.84 10.61 3.44
N ALA A 16 -18.12 9.50 3.67
CA ALA A 16 -16.67 9.42 3.55
C ALA A 16 -16.19 9.08 2.13
N LEU A 17 -17.04 8.46 1.31
CA LEU A 17 -16.81 8.21 -0.10
C LEU A 17 -18.13 8.37 -0.84
N ARG A 18 -18.16 9.22 -1.87
CA ARG A 18 -19.28 9.31 -2.82
C ARG A 18 -19.28 8.11 -3.75
N ALA A 19 -20.42 7.79 -4.34
CA ALA A 19 -20.56 6.66 -5.27
C ALA A 19 -19.49 6.72 -6.38
N VAL A 20 -18.72 5.65 -6.49
CA VAL A 20 -17.69 5.50 -7.53
C VAL A 20 -17.87 4.18 -8.27
N SER A 21 -17.59 4.19 -9.57
CA SER A 21 -17.63 3.00 -10.41
C SER A 21 -16.36 2.95 -11.25
N PHE A 22 -15.67 1.81 -11.23
CA PHE A 22 -14.49 1.56 -12.05
C PHE A 22 -14.21 0.06 -12.18
N GLU A 23 -13.41 -0.28 -13.17
CA GLU A 23 -12.86 -1.62 -13.34
C GLU A 23 -11.34 -1.55 -13.49
N LEU A 24 -10.64 -2.50 -12.91
CA LEU A 24 -9.20 -2.66 -13.04
C LEU A 24 -8.86 -4.10 -13.35
N ALA A 25 -8.21 -4.32 -14.46
CA ALA A 25 -7.72 -5.64 -14.85
C ALA A 25 -6.59 -6.11 -13.93
N THR A 26 -6.36 -7.41 -13.86
CA THR A 26 -5.17 -7.97 -13.21
C THR A 26 -3.90 -7.43 -13.90
N GLY A 27 -2.90 -7.06 -13.12
CA GLY A 27 -1.68 -6.42 -13.61
C GLY A 27 -1.82 -4.93 -13.90
N GLY A 28 -3.03 -4.36 -13.78
CA GLY A 28 -3.27 -2.93 -13.97
C GLY A 28 -2.79 -2.10 -12.79
N CYS A 29 -2.56 -0.81 -13.06
CA CYS A 29 -2.22 0.21 -12.06
C CYS A 29 -3.30 1.30 -12.06
N LEU A 30 -4.02 1.43 -10.93
CA LEU A 30 -5.04 2.48 -10.73
C LEU A 30 -4.42 3.62 -9.91
N LEU A 31 -4.36 4.80 -10.50
CA LEU A 31 -4.02 6.04 -9.81
C LEU A 31 -5.29 6.72 -9.29
N VAL A 32 -5.38 6.86 -7.97
CA VAL A 32 -6.48 7.56 -7.28
C VAL A 32 -6.03 8.96 -6.90
N THR A 33 -6.71 9.97 -7.43
CA THR A 33 -6.42 11.39 -7.16
C THR A 33 -7.63 12.09 -6.55
N GLY A 34 -7.44 13.29 -6.01
CA GLY A 34 -8.49 14.12 -5.43
C GLY A 34 -7.99 14.91 -4.23
N PRO A 35 -8.74 15.94 -3.80
CA PRO A 35 -8.38 16.76 -2.66
C PRO A 35 -8.40 15.99 -1.33
N ASN A 36 -7.88 16.60 -0.27
CA ASN A 36 -7.99 16.04 1.07
C ASN A 36 -9.47 15.92 1.45
N GLY A 37 -9.83 14.79 2.05
CA GLY A 37 -11.24 14.50 2.42
C GLY A 37 -12.10 13.94 1.28
N SER A 38 -11.62 13.81 0.04
CA SER A 38 -12.41 13.26 -1.07
C SER A 38 -12.71 11.74 -0.96
N GLY A 39 -12.11 11.06 0.02
CA GLY A 39 -12.37 9.64 0.25
C GLY A 39 -11.29 8.68 -0.28
N LYS A 40 -10.09 9.16 -0.71
CA LYS A 40 -8.99 8.31 -1.19
C LYS A 40 -8.67 7.18 -0.21
N THR A 41 -8.29 7.51 1.02
CA THR A 41 -8.02 6.54 2.08
C THR A 41 -9.20 5.60 2.33
N THR A 42 -10.43 6.12 2.29
CA THR A 42 -11.64 5.29 2.46
C THR A 42 -11.78 4.26 1.35
N LEU A 43 -11.59 4.67 0.09
CA LEU A 43 -11.61 3.75 -1.05
C LEU A 43 -10.52 2.69 -0.92
N LEU A 44 -9.30 3.09 -0.58
CA LEU A 44 -8.18 2.15 -0.40
C LEU A 44 -8.44 1.16 0.73
N ARG A 45 -9.05 1.59 1.85
CA ARG A 45 -9.47 0.69 2.94
C ARG A 45 -10.56 -0.29 2.52
N LEU A 46 -11.50 0.12 1.67
CA LEU A 46 -12.50 -0.77 1.09
C LEU A 46 -11.84 -1.84 0.19
N LEU A 47 -10.90 -1.44 -0.66
CA LEU A 47 -10.14 -2.35 -1.53
C LEU A 47 -9.27 -3.33 -0.74
N ALA A 48 -8.70 -2.88 0.36
CA ALA A 48 -7.92 -3.72 1.28
C ALA A 48 -8.80 -4.66 2.16
N GLY A 49 -10.14 -4.57 2.05
CA GLY A 49 -11.06 -5.34 2.89
C GLY A 49 -11.05 -4.95 4.36
N LEU A 50 -10.53 -3.76 4.69
CA LEU A 50 -10.51 -3.17 6.04
C LEU A 50 -11.80 -2.42 6.38
N ALA A 51 -12.66 -2.22 5.39
CA ALA A 51 -14.00 -1.67 5.54
C ALA A 51 -14.92 -2.32 4.51
N THR A 52 -16.24 -2.23 4.74
CA THR A 52 -17.26 -2.70 3.79
C THR A 52 -18.01 -1.51 3.21
N PRO A 53 -18.43 -1.54 1.93
CA PRO A 53 -19.27 -0.51 1.34
C PRO A 53 -20.59 -0.36 2.11
N THR A 54 -21.12 0.87 2.16
CA THR A 54 -22.48 1.12 2.67
C THR A 54 -23.52 0.89 1.57
N ARG A 55 -23.16 1.20 0.32
CA ARG A 55 -23.97 0.96 -0.89
C ARG A 55 -23.07 0.54 -2.04
N GLY A 56 -23.68 -0.02 -3.07
CA GLY A 56 -22.97 -0.50 -4.26
C GLY A 56 -22.34 -1.87 -4.04
N ARG A 57 -21.58 -2.31 -5.03
CA ARG A 57 -20.93 -3.62 -5.04
C ARG A 57 -19.44 -3.46 -5.34
N LEU A 58 -18.61 -4.05 -4.47
CA LEU A 58 -17.16 -4.10 -4.64
C LEU A 58 -16.71 -5.56 -4.70
N GLU A 59 -16.06 -5.94 -5.78
CA GLU A 59 -15.44 -7.25 -5.96
C GLU A 59 -13.93 -7.06 -6.13
N VAL A 60 -13.15 -7.70 -5.25
CA VAL A 60 -11.69 -7.74 -5.32
C VAL A 60 -11.29 -9.20 -5.43
N ARG A 61 -10.80 -9.60 -6.60
CA ARG A 61 -10.36 -10.98 -6.85
C ARG A 61 -8.89 -11.13 -6.53
N ALA A 62 -8.56 -11.03 -5.26
CA ALA A 62 -7.26 -11.33 -4.69
C ALA A 62 -7.48 -12.04 -3.36
N GLU A 63 -6.68 -13.05 -3.06
CA GLU A 63 -6.68 -13.67 -1.75
C GLU A 63 -6.13 -12.69 -0.70
N ARG A 64 -6.70 -12.69 0.50
CA ARG A 64 -6.24 -11.82 1.60
C ARG A 64 -4.77 -12.00 1.94
N SER A 65 -4.28 -13.23 1.86
CA SER A 65 -2.87 -13.59 2.07
C SER A 65 -1.95 -13.02 1.00
N ARG A 66 -2.48 -12.60 -0.13
CA ARG A 66 -1.77 -12.06 -1.29
C ARG A 66 -2.05 -10.57 -1.51
N LEU A 67 -2.56 -9.88 -0.49
CA LEU A 67 -2.83 -8.45 -0.51
C LEU A 67 -1.83 -7.70 0.38
N GLY A 68 -1.08 -6.75 -0.18
CA GLY A 68 -0.22 -5.82 0.53
C GLY A 68 -0.94 -4.48 0.71
N TYR A 69 -1.05 -4.02 1.95
CA TYR A 69 -1.64 -2.72 2.27
C TYR A 69 -0.65 -1.82 2.99
N LEU A 70 -0.40 -0.65 2.42
CA LEU A 70 0.27 0.46 3.05
C LEU A 70 -0.76 1.56 3.30
N GLY A 71 -1.10 1.79 4.55
CA GLY A 71 -1.98 2.89 4.97
C GLY A 71 -1.23 4.07 5.54
N HIS A 72 -1.96 5.07 5.94
CA HIS A 72 -1.38 6.24 6.63
C HIS A 72 -0.69 5.84 7.94
N GLU A 73 -1.23 4.85 8.65
CA GLU A 73 -0.56 4.23 9.80
C GLU A 73 0.37 3.12 9.30
N PRO A 74 1.64 3.09 9.74
CA PRO A 74 2.64 2.16 9.23
C PRO A 74 2.39 0.71 9.66
N LEU A 75 1.52 0.47 10.65
CA LEU A 75 1.22 -0.84 11.23
C LEU A 75 2.49 -1.59 11.66
N LEU A 76 3.35 -0.90 12.38
CA LEU A 76 4.60 -1.42 12.92
C LEU A 76 4.58 -1.38 14.45
N TYR A 77 5.16 -2.39 15.08
CA TYR A 77 5.32 -2.46 16.53
C TYR A 77 6.55 -1.66 16.94
N ARG A 78 6.34 -0.56 17.69
CA ARG A 78 7.39 0.39 18.05
C ARG A 78 8.46 -0.19 18.99
N ASP A 79 8.06 -1.14 19.83
CA ASP A 79 8.94 -1.78 20.80
C ASP A 79 9.80 -2.90 20.20
N LEU A 80 9.44 -3.39 19.01
CA LEU A 80 10.22 -4.34 18.24
C LEU A 80 11.26 -3.62 17.37
N THR A 81 12.34 -4.33 17.07
CA THR A 81 13.33 -3.89 16.07
C THR A 81 12.74 -3.98 14.66
N ALA A 82 13.43 -3.39 13.68
CA ALA A 82 13.01 -3.50 12.28
C ALA A 82 12.98 -4.95 11.81
N LEU A 83 14.00 -5.73 12.14
CA LEU A 83 14.08 -7.15 11.77
C LEU A 83 12.98 -7.96 12.45
N GLU A 84 12.74 -7.78 13.75
CA GLU A 84 11.68 -8.47 14.50
C GLU A 84 10.29 -8.15 13.95
N ASN A 85 10.03 -6.90 13.54
CA ASN A 85 8.79 -6.53 12.86
C ASN A 85 8.60 -7.36 11.59
N LEU A 86 9.60 -7.42 10.71
CA LEU A 86 9.48 -8.17 9.46
C LEU A 86 9.41 -9.68 9.71
N GLU A 87 10.14 -10.22 10.68
CA GLU A 87 10.02 -11.63 11.07
C GLU A 87 8.63 -11.99 11.60
N LEU A 88 8.02 -11.10 12.41
CA LEU A 88 6.65 -11.27 12.89
C LEU A 88 5.65 -11.34 11.73
N TYR A 89 5.68 -10.35 10.83
CA TYR A 89 4.81 -10.37 9.65
C TYR A 89 5.12 -11.53 8.72
N GLY A 90 6.39 -11.91 8.56
CA GLY A 90 6.79 -13.08 7.78
C GLY A 90 6.19 -14.39 8.33
N ARG A 91 6.07 -14.53 9.66
CA ARG A 91 5.36 -15.66 10.30
C ARG A 91 3.86 -15.61 10.03
N LEU A 92 3.24 -14.43 10.19
CA LEU A 92 1.79 -14.26 9.99
C LEU A 92 1.38 -14.57 8.54
N TYR A 93 2.18 -14.16 7.56
CA TYR A 93 1.96 -14.44 6.15
C TYR A 93 2.55 -15.77 5.67
N ARG A 94 3.21 -16.54 6.56
CA ARG A 94 3.87 -17.83 6.24
C ARG A 94 4.88 -17.69 5.11
N VAL A 95 5.64 -16.60 5.11
CA VAL A 95 6.68 -16.35 4.10
C VAL A 95 7.79 -17.38 4.25
N PRO A 96 8.12 -18.15 3.20
CA PRO A 96 9.30 -19.02 3.19
C PRO A 96 10.57 -18.17 3.36
N GLU A 97 11.59 -18.70 4.02
CA GLU A 97 12.89 -18.04 4.20
C GLU A 97 12.75 -16.57 4.66
N ARG A 98 11.73 -16.31 5.49
CA ARG A 98 11.32 -14.96 5.90
C ARG A 98 12.45 -14.07 6.41
N ARG A 99 13.46 -14.67 7.04
CA ARG A 99 14.60 -13.91 7.59
C ARG A 99 15.52 -13.40 6.49
N GLU A 100 15.80 -14.23 5.51
CA GLU A 100 16.55 -13.85 4.31
C GLU A 100 15.79 -12.80 3.53
N ARG A 101 14.51 -13.03 3.28
CA ARG A 101 13.63 -12.08 2.58
C ARG A 101 13.55 -10.73 3.30
N ALA A 102 13.45 -10.73 4.64
CA ALA A 102 13.48 -9.52 5.45
C ALA A 102 14.82 -8.78 5.30
N GLY A 103 15.93 -9.51 5.35
CA GLY A 103 17.27 -8.98 5.14
C GLY A 103 17.40 -8.27 3.79
N MET A 104 17.03 -8.96 2.70
CA MET A 104 17.06 -8.40 1.33
C MET A 104 16.25 -7.10 1.22
N LEU A 105 15.07 -7.04 1.82
CA LEU A 105 14.25 -5.82 1.80
C LEU A 105 14.85 -4.71 2.64
N LEU A 106 15.40 -5.02 3.82
CA LEU A 106 16.08 -4.02 4.66
C LEU A 106 17.30 -3.43 3.97
N GLU A 107 18.09 -4.25 3.26
CA GLU A 107 19.22 -3.77 2.45
C GLU A 107 18.72 -2.87 1.31
N ARG A 108 17.74 -3.35 0.54
CA ARG A 108 17.18 -2.62 -0.60
C ARG A 108 16.64 -1.25 -0.21
N PHE A 109 15.95 -1.14 0.91
CA PHE A 109 15.39 0.12 1.41
C PHE A 109 16.34 0.90 2.35
N GLY A 110 17.63 0.51 2.41
CA GLY A 110 18.66 1.23 3.18
C GLY A 110 18.43 1.23 4.68
N LEU A 111 17.90 0.14 5.22
CA LEU A 111 17.60 -0.04 6.66
C LEU A 111 18.44 -1.14 7.31
N TRP A 112 19.36 -1.77 6.57
CA TRP A 112 20.14 -2.90 7.09
C TRP A 112 20.93 -2.56 8.35
N GLU A 113 21.61 -1.40 8.37
CA GLU A 113 22.39 -0.97 9.54
C GLU A 113 21.52 -0.70 10.77
N ALA A 114 20.26 -0.30 10.54
CA ALA A 114 19.29 -0.03 11.60
C ALA A 114 18.42 -1.25 11.96
N ARG A 115 18.68 -2.44 11.39
CA ARG A 115 17.83 -3.63 11.55
C ARG A 115 17.58 -4.07 12.99
N ASN A 116 18.54 -3.81 13.89
CA ASN A 116 18.46 -4.14 15.31
C ASN A 116 18.02 -2.95 16.18
N ALA A 117 17.76 -1.79 15.61
CA ALA A 117 17.21 -0.66 16.33
C ALA A 117 15.70 -0.76 16.46
N ARG A 118 15.15 -0.35 17.62
CA ARG A 118 13.71 -0.33 17.85
C ARG A 118 13.02 0.68 16.94
N VAL A 119 11.89 0.32 16.37
CA VAL A 119 11.11 1.18 15.46
C VAL A 119 10.66 2.48 16.16
N GLY A 120 10.52 2.46 17.48
CA GLY A 120 10.22 3.67 18.27
C GLY A 120 11.25 4.80 18.14
N SER A 121 12.50 4.49 17.74
CA SER A 121 13.58 5.47 17.51
C SER A 121 13.71 5.90 16.04
N PHE A 122 12.90 5.34 15.13
CA PHE A 122 13.00 5.64 13.71
C PHE A 122 12.48 7.04 13.36
N SER A 123 13.13 7.67 12.38
CA SER A 123 12.57 8.84 11.73
C SER A 123 11.29 8.47 10.95
N ARG A 124 10.51 9.48 10.54
CA ARG A 124 9.32 9.24 9.68
C ARG A 124 9.69 8.52 8.39
N GLY A 125 10.78 8.92 7.73
CA GLY A 125 11.25 8.29 6.49
C GLY A 125 11.70 6.83 6.71
N MET A 126 12.42 6.53 7.81
CA MET A 126 12.79 5.16 8.15
C MET A 126 11.55 4.30 8.43
N THR A 127 10.58 4.85 9.17
CA THR A 127 9.32 4.17 9.46
C THR A 127 8.54 3.86 8.17
N GLN A 128 8.47 4.81 7.24
CA GLN A 128 7.80 4.64 5.94
C GLN A 128 8.49 3.57 5.10
N ARG A 129 9.82 3.60 5.02
CA ARG A 129 10.61 2.56 4.30
C ARG A 129 10.41 1.17 4.91
N LEU A 130 10.37 1.06 6.24
CA LEU A 130 10.10 -0.22 6.90
C LEU A 130 8.65 -0.70 6.65
N ALA A 131 7.68 0.21 6.62
CA ALA A 131 6.30 -0.12 6.28
C ALA A 131 6.17 -0.61 4.82
N LEU A 132 6.95 -0.06 3.90
CA LEU A 132 7.07 -0.60 2.53
C LEU A 132 7.67 -2.01 2.52
N CYS A 133 8.77 -2.24 3.26
CA CYS A 133 9.35 -3.59 3.42
C CYS A 133 8.30 -4.58 3.92
N ARG A 134 7.53 -4.24 4.97
CA ARG A 134 6.45 -5.06 5.50
C ARG A 134 5.39 -5.36 4.43
N THR A 135 5.01 -4.35 3.66
CA THR A 135 3.97 -4.47 2.62
C THR A 135 4.39 -5.39 1.48
N LEU A 136 5.69 -5.39 1.12
CA LEU A 136 6.25 -6.19 0.02
C LEU A 136 6.75 -7.57 0.47
N LEU A 137 6.83 -7.83 1.78
CA LEU A 137 7.49 -9.02 2.34
C LEU A 137 6.95 -10.35 1.81
N HIS A 138 5.64 -10.46 1.66
CA HIS A 138 4.92 -11.68 1.26
C HIS A 138 4.58 -11.73 -0.24
N GLU A 139 5.22 -10.88 -1.04
CA GLU A 139 5.05 -10.83 -2.51
C GLU A 139 3.59 -10.75 -2.96
N PRO A 140 2.85 -9.74 -2.54
CA PRO A 140 1.42 -9.63 -2.82
C PRO A 140 1.11 -9.56 -4.31
N ASP A 141 -0.04 -10.10 -4.71
CA ASP A 141 -0.58 -9.97 -6.07
C ASP A 141 -1.35 -8.67 -6.27
N LEU A 142 -1.88 -8.12 -5.16
CA LEU A 142 -2.53 -6.82 -5.12
C LEU A 142 -1.84 -5.93 -4.09
N LEU A 143 -1.36 -4.79 -4.53
CA LEU A 143 -0.83 -3.71 -3.69
C LEU A 143 -1.83 -2.57 -3.61
N VAL A 144 -2.15 -2.16 -2.39
CA VAL A 144 -3.00 -1.00 -2.10
C VAL A 144 -2.18 -0.03 -1.25
N LEU A 145 -1.79 1.10 -1.84
CA LEU A 145 -0.81 2.02 -1.28
C LEU A 145 -1.42 3.42 -1.08
N ASP A 146 -1.53 3.86 0.17
CA ASP A 146 -2.03 5.19 0.53
C ASP A 146 -0.87 6.15 0.77
N GLU A 147 -0.66 7.08 -0.15
CA GLU A 147 0.42 8.08 -0.15
C GLU A 147 1.82 7.45 0.09
N PRO A 148 2.25 6.46 -0.70
CA PRO A 148 3.45 5.68 -0.41
C PRO A 148 4.74 6.50 -0.46
N PHE A 149 4.76 7.64 -1.15
CA PHE A 149 5.90 8.55 -1.26
C PHE A 149 5.99 9.54 -0.10
N SER A 150 4.97 9.61 0.76
CA SER A 150 4.99 10.55 1.89
C SER A 150 6.17 10.28 2.82
N ALA A 151 6.85 11.34 3.25
CA ALA A 151 8.03 11.30 4.13
C ALA A 151 9.26 10.55 3.57
N LEU A 152 9.29 10.17 2.29
CA LEU A 152 10.48 9.66 1.61
C LEU A 152 11.34 10.82 1.10
N ASP A 153 12.64 10.67 1.23
CA ASP A 153 13.61 11.49 0.49
C ASP A 153 13.68 11.05 -0.99
N ASP A 154 14.35 11.84 -1.82
CA ASP A 154 14.43 11.56 -3.27
C ASP A 154 15.05 10.20 -3.59
N ALA A 155 16.04 9.75 -2.81
CA ALA A 155 16.68 8.46 -3.00
C ALA A 155 15.70 7.31 -2.70
N ALA A 156 14.97 7.36 -1.58
CA ALA A 156 13.97 6.37 -1.22
C ALA A 156 12.75 6.42 -2.15
N ALA A 157 12.34 7.60 -2.61
CA ALA A 157 11.27 7.74 -3.60
C ALA A 157 11.67 7.10 -4.94
N SER A 158 12.91 7.30 -5.41
CA SER A 158 13.42 6.66 -6.62
C SER A 158 13.51 5.14 -6.50
N LEU A 159 13.85 4.62 -5.32
CA LEU A 159 13.78 3.17 -5.06
C LEU A 159 12.35 2.64 -5.21
N LEU A 160 11.38 3.34 -4.64
CA LEU A 160 9.97 2.95 -4.76
C LEU A 160 9.49 3.04 -6.22
N ASP A 161 9.88 4.08 -6.97
CA ASP A 161 9.60 4.19 -8.41
C ASP A 161 10.10 2.96 -9.17
N GLY A 162 11.35 2.53 -8.90
CA GLY A 162 11.93 1.31 -9.47
C GLY A 162 11.16 0.05 -9.09
N GLU A 163 10.75 -0.09 -7.81
CA GLU A 163 9.90 -1.22 -7.37
C GLU A 163 8.57 -1.26 -8.11
N LEU A 164 7.87 -0.13 -8.18
CA LEU A 164 6.59 -0.05 -8.87
C LEU A 164 6.73 -0.37 -10.37
N ALA A 165 7.82 0.07 -11.01
CA ALA A 165 8.12 -0.24 -12.40
C ALA A 165 8.33 -1.76 -12.60
N THR A 166 9.01 -2.45 -11.69
CA THR A 166 9.21 -3.92 -11.78
C THR A 166 7.92 -4.71 -11.59
N LEU A 167 6.96 -4.14 -10.88
CA LEU A 167 5.66 -4.74 -10.60
C LEU A 167 4.63 -4.48 -11.71
N ALA A 168 4.86 -3.45 -12.56
CA ALA A 168 3.95 -3.07 -13.64
C ALA A 168 3.67 -4.24 -14.59
N GLY A 169 2.40 -4.48 -14.91
CA GLY A 169 1.94 -5.59 -15.73
C GLY A 169 1.96 -6.97 -15.05
N ARG A 170 2.70 -7.13 -13.95
CA ARG A 170 2.83 -8.40 -13.22
C ARG A 170 1.95 -8.46 -11.98
N ARG A 171 1.80 -7.35 -11.30
CA ARG A 171 1.01 -7.21 -10.08
C ARG A 171 -0.02 -6.10 -10.25
N THR A 172 -1.14 -6.23 -9.59
CA THR A 172 -2.16 -5.18 -9.58
C THR A 172 -1.81 -4.15 -8.51
N VAL A 173 -1.80 -2.88 -8.88
CA VAL A 173 -1.46 -1.79 -7.98
C VAL A 173 -2.60 -0.78 -7.94
N VAL A 174 -3.00 -0.37 -6.75
CA VAL A 174 -3.90 0.78 -6.54
C VAL A 174 -3.19 1.72 -5.59
N LEU A 175 -3.00 2.96 -6.00
CA LEU A 175 -2.32 3.92 -5.15
C LEU A 175 -2.94 5.31 -5.19
N SER A 176 -2.86 6.01 -4.05
CA SER A 176 -3.09 7.44 -3.96
C SER A 176 -1.75 8.18 -3.89
N THR A 177 -1.67 9.37 -4.46
CA THR A 177 -0.52 10.25 -4.30
C THR A 177 -0.87 11.70 -4.54
N HIS A 178 -0.16 12.62 -3.85
CA HIS A 178 -0.18 14.06 -4.12
C HIS A 178 0.75 14.46 -5.28
N ASP A 179 1.66 13.58 -5.68
CA ASP A 179 2.52 13.76 -6.87
C ASP A 179 2.17 12.70 -7.93
N PRO A 180 1.13 12.92 -8.73
CA PRO A 180 0.71 11.99 -9.77
C PRO A 180 1.76 11.83 -10.88
N GLY A 181 2.64 12.83 -11.07
CA GLY A 181 3.68 12.79 -12.11
C GLY A 181 4.58 11.58 -12.02
N ARG A 182 4.95 11.14 -10.81
CA ARG A 182 5.81 9.98 -10.57
C ARG A 182 5.26 8.65 -11.11
N VAL A 183 3.94 8.48 -11.05
CA VAL A 183 3.28 7.20 -11.37
C VAL A 183 2.44 7.25 -12.64
N LEU A 184 2.40 8.41 -13.28
CA LEU A 184 1.54 8.65 -14.44
C LEU A 184 1.83 7.69 -15.60
N ALA A 185 3.10 7.38 -15.83
CA ALA A 185 3.55 6.48 -16.88
C ALA A 185 3.20 5.00 -16.59
N LEU A 186 3.00 4.63 -15.32
CA LEU A 186 2.64 3.27 -14.90
C LEU A 186 1.12 3.09 -14.83
N ALA A 187 0.35 4.19 -14.70
CA ALA A 187 -1.09 4.14 -14.50
C ALA A 187 -1.83 3.69 -15.78
N THR A 188 -2.48 2.53 -15.69
CA THR A 188 -3.37 2.01 -16.75
C THR A 188 -4.79 2.52 -16.61
N ALA A 189 -5.16 3.01 -15.43
CA ALA A 189 -6.46 3.62 -15.14
C ALA A 189 -6.29 4.76 -14.13
N ARG A 190 -7.20 5.73 -14.17
CA ARG A 190 -7.22 6.89 -13.27
C ARG A 190 -8.61 7.11 -12.72
N LEU A 191 -8.69 7.41 -11.43
CA LEU A 191 -9.92 7.74 -10.74
C LEU A 191 -9.73 9.05 -9.99
N ALA A 192 -10.43 10.09 -10.41
CA ALA A 192 -10.45 11.38 -9.70
C ALA A 192 -11.65 11.41 -8.77
N LEU A 193 -11.40 11.57 -7.47
CA LEU A 193 -12.43 11.75 -6.45
C LEU A 193 -12.68 13.27 -6.23
N ALA A 194 -13.93 13.63 -5.99
CA ALA A 194 -14.38 15.02 -5.79
C ALA A 194 -15.02 15.23 -4.39
#